data_9a28cba91ea097ab3f97daf7adb61ebd
#
_entry.id   9a28cba91ea097ab3f97daf7adb61ebd
#
_cell.length_a   1.000
_cell.length_b   1.000
_cell.length_c   1.000
_cell.angle_alpha   90.00
_cell.angle_beta   90.00
_cell.angle_gamma   90.00
#
_symmetry.space_group_name_H-M   'P 1'
#
loop_
_entity.id
_entity.type
_entity.pdbx_description
1 polymer ?
#
loop_
_entity_poly.entity_id
_entity_poly.type
_entity_poly.pdbx_seq_one_letter_code
_entity_poly.pdbx_strand_id
1 'polypeptide(L)'
;SGVINIALEGIMVMGAFVGIFFINTFQDRMSGQGLLLLTILIVGVAGGIFSLLHAFAAINMKADQTISGTALNMFAPAFAIFTARMIQGVQQIQFNDTFHIDKVPVLGDIPVLGDMFFKNCYITTYLGILIFIVAAFVIKRTRFGLRLRACGEHPGAADSVGVNVVKIRYAGVIISGVLGGIGGLVFVIPTSTNFNASVAGYGFLAIAVLIFGQWRSNKILMAAFFFGIMKTLASAYSAIPVLKSLPIPNEVYKMIPYIATLVVLAFLSKASQAPRAEGIPYDKGSR
;
A
#
# COMPACT_ATOMS: atom_id res chain seq x y z
N SER A 1 -4.83 11.98 10.07
CA SER A 1 -3.74 12.73 10.73
C SER A 1 -3.55 14.14 10.15
N GLY A 2 -4.11 14.43 8.99
CA GLY A 2 -3.89 15.67 8.24
C GLY A 2 -2.61 15.69 7.40
N VAL A 3 -1.79 14.63 7.42
CA VAL A 3 -0.67 14.45 6.50
C VAL A 3 -1.06 13.43 5.45
N ILE A 4 -0.94 13.81 4.17
CA ILE A 4 -1.17 12.92 3.02
C ILE A 4 0.14 12.20 2.71
N ASN A 5 0.12 10.88 2.69
CA ASN A 5 1.30 10.10 2.32
C ASN A 5 1.35 9.87 0.81
N ILE A 6 1.70 10.91 0.05
CA ILE A 6 1.89 10.81 -1.42
C ILE A 6 3.14 9.99 -1.77
N ALA A 7 4.08 9.84 -0.82
CA ALA A 7 5.26 9.00 -0.98
C ALA A 7 4.97 7.49 -1.01
N LEU A 8 3.70 7.08 -1.00
CA LEU A 8 3.30 5.68 -0.80
C LEU A 8 3.87 4.74 -1.87
N GLU A 9 3.93 5.17 -3.15
CA GLU A 9 4.54 4.38 -4.22
C GLU A 9 6.03 4.12 -3.94
N GLY A 10 6.78 5.16 -3.57
CA GLY A 10 8.20 5.04 -3.22
C GLY A 10 8.43 4.19 -1.98
N ILE A 11 7.57 4.31 -0.97
CA ILE A 11 7.64 3.47 0.25
C ILE A 11 7.37 2.00 -0.10
N MET A 12 6.41 1.71 -0.97
CA MET A 12 6.14 0.35 -1.46
C MET A 12 7.33 -0.21 -2.23
N VAL A 13 7.94 0.58 -3.14
CA VAL A 13 9.14 0.18 -3.88
C VAL A 13 10.31 -0.10 -2.93
N MET A 14 10.55 0.78 -1.94
CA MET A 14 11.62 0.60 -0.96
C MET A 14 11.38 -0.64 -0.08
N GLY A 15 10.14 -0.85 0.36
CA GLY A 15 9.76 -2.05 1.10
C GLY A 15 9.96 -3.32 0.29
N ALA A 16 9.48 -3.36 -0.96
CA ALA A 16 9.70 -4.48 -1.86
C ALA A 16 11.19 -4.73 -2.10
N PHE A 17 12.00 -3.67 -2.34
CA PHE A 17 13.44 -3.78 -2.54
C PHE A 17 14.12 -4.44 -1.34
N VAL A 18 13.91 -3.92 -0.13
CA VAL A 18 14.51 -4.48 1.10
C VAL A 18 14.05 -5.92 1.32
N GLY A 19 12.77 -6.20 1.10
CA GLY A 19 12.21 -7.54 1.28
C GLY A 19 12.76 -8.56 0.30
N ILE A 20 12.77 -8.24 -0.99
CA ILE A 20 13.30 -9.15 -2.02
C ILE A 20 14.81 -9.33 -1.88
N PHE A 21 15.53 -8.27 -1.53
CA PHE A 21 16.95 -8.36 -1.24
C PHE A 21 17.24 -9.28 -0.03
N PHE A 22 16.44 -9.17 1.03
CA PHE A 22 16.54 -10.06 2.19
C PHE A 22 16.23 -11.50 1.82
N ILE A 23 15.14 -11.75 1.07
CA ILE A 23 14.80 -13.10 0.58
C ILE A 23 15.92 -13.67 -0.27
N ASN A 24 16.43 -12.92 -1.26
CA ASN A 24 17.53 -13.36 -2.12
C ASN A 24 18.77 -13.76 -1.32
N THR A 25 19.09 -13.02 -0.25
CA THR A 25 20.27 -13.28 0.59
C THR A 25 20.12 -14.50 1.50
N PHE A 26 18.89 -14.77 1.98
CA PHE A 26 18.66 -15.79 3.01
C PHE A 26 17.90 -17.02 2.54
N GLN A 27 17.39 -17.05 1.29
CA GLN A 27 16.62 -18.19 0.75
C GLN A 27 17.36 -19.54 0.79
N ASP A 28 18.69 -19.54 0.72
CA ASP A 28 19.50 -20.76 0.82
C ASP A 28 19.64 -21.30 2.26
N ARG A 29 19.39 -20.45 3.26
CA ARG A 29 19.50 -20.81 4.69
C ARG A 29 18.14 -21.02 5.35
N MET A 30 17.13 -20.31 4.90
CA MET A 30 15.76 -20.35 5.40
C MET A 30 14.82 -20.38 4.21
N SER A 31 13.82 -21.23 4.24
CA SER A 31 12.82 -21.34 3.17
C SER A 31 11.40 -21.29 3.72
N GLY A 32 10.43 -21.09 2.83
CA GLY A 32 9.01 -21.18 3.13
C GLY A 32 8.48 -20.02 3.98
N GLN A 33 7.36 -20.26 4.65
CA GLN A 33 6.57 -19.23 5.35
C GLN A 33 7.33 -18.53 6.49
N GLY A 34 8.32 -19.18 7.09
CA GLY A 34 9.15 -18.58 8.15
C GLY A 34 10.00 -17.43 7.63
N LEU A 35 10.63 -17.60 6.48
CA LEU A 35 11.39 -16.55 5.80
C LEU A 35 10.46 -15.39 5.42
N LEU A 36 9.27 -15.70 4.87
CA LEU A 36 8.29 -14.68 4.49
C LEU A 36 7.85 -13.83 5.68
N LEU A 37 7.47 -14.45 6.80
CA LEU A 37 7.03 -13.72 8.00
C LEU A 37 8.13 -12.83 8.57
N LEU A 38 9.37 -13.32 8.62
CA LEU A 38 10.52 -12.50 9.04
C LEU A 38 10.74 -11.33 8.09
N THR A 39 10.64 -11.58 6.78
CA THR A 39 10.76 -10.53 5.76
C THR A 39 9.69 -9.46 5.93
N ILE A 40 8.43 -9.83 6.21
CA ILE A 40 7.34 -8.89 6.44
C ILE A 40 7.66 -7.93 7.61
N LEU A 41 8.25 -8.44 8.70
CA LEU A 41 8.66 -7.62 9.83
C LEU A 41 9.76 -6.62 9.44
N ILE A 42 10.79 -7.10 8.73
CA ILE A 42 11.91 -6.26 8.27
C ILE A 42 11.41 -5.16 7.32
N VAL A 43 10.55 -5.52 6.39
CA VAL A 43 9.98 -4.60 5.40
C VAL A 43 9.08 -3.56 6.08
N GLY A 44 8.31 -3.96 7.08
CA GLY A 44 7.53 -3.03 7.89
C GLY A 44 8.42 -1.98 8.55
N VAL A 45 9.50 -2.40 9.18
CA VAL A 45 10.49 -1.49 9.79
C VAL A 45 11.13 -0.58 8.74
N ALA A 46 11.57 -1.13 7.60
CA ALA A 46 12.17 -0.36 6.52
C ALA A 46 11.22 0.69 5.94
N GLY A 47 9.96 0.32 5.68
CA GLY A 47 8.93 1.24 5.22
C GLY A 47 8.62 2.34 6.23
N GLY A 48 8.56 1.98 7.52
CA GLY A 48 8.41 2.94 8.62
C GLY A 48 9.57 3.93 8.69
N ILE A 49 10.81 3.47 8.62
CA ILE A 49 12.01 4.32 8.62
C ILE A 49 12.02 5.23 7.39
N PHE A 50 11.75 4.69 6.20
CA PHE A 50 11.74 5.48 4.97
C PHE A 50 10.65 6.57 4.99
N SER A 51 9.49 6.28 5.59
CA SER A 51 8.42 7.25 5.75
C SER A 51 8.74 8.40 6.71
N LEU A 52 9.76 8.26 7.58
CA LEU A 52 10.23 9.36 8.45
C LEU A 52 10.75 10.54 7.64
N LEU A 53 11.32 10.32 6.45
CA LEU A 53 11.76 11.40 5.57
C LEU A 53 10.59 12.29 5.16
N HIS A 54 9.47 11.67 4.74
CA HIS A 54 8.24 12.40 4.42
C HIS A 54 7.62 13.06 5.65
N ALA A 55 7.58 12.35 6.79
CA ALA A 55 7.07 12.89 8.03
C ALA A 55 7.86 14.12 8.49
N PHE A 56 9.18 14.06 8.44
CA PHE A 56 10.04 15.19 8.82
C PHE A 56 9.83 16.40 7.90
N ALA A 57 9.81 16.19 6.58
CA ALA A 57 9.56 17.23 5.60
C ALA A 57 8.19 17.89 5.81
N ALA A 58 7.12 17.10 5.95
CA ALA A 58 5.75 17.60 6.06
C ALA A 58 5.44 18.24 7.43
N ILE A 59 6.02 17.71 8.52
CA ILE A 59 5.65 18.12 9.88
C ILE A 59 6.61 19.17 10.45
N ASN A 60 7.95 18.96 10.33
CA ASN A 60 8.96 19.84 10.89
C ASN A 60 9.32 20.97 9.93
N MET A 61 9.59 20.65 8.68
CA MET A 61 9.96 21.64 7.68
C MET A 61 8.75 22.36 7.10
N LYS A 62 7.52 21.91 7.40
CA LYS A 62 6.27 22.44 6.84
C LYS A 62 6.29 22.49 5.31
N ALA A 63 7.05 21.61 4.69
CA ALA A 63 7.18 21.52 3.24
C ALA A 63 5.87 21.02 2.60
N ASP A 64 5.68 21.37 1.32
CA ASP A 64 4.59 20.83 0.53
C ASP A 64 4.66 19.32 0.47
N GLN A 65 3.56 18.67 0.84
CA GLN A 65 3.48 17.20 0.97
C GLN A 65 3.51 16.50 -0.40
N THR A 66 3.04 17.20 -1.44
CA THR A 66 3.08 16.70 -2.81
C THR A 66 4.51 16.68 -3.33
N ILE A 67 5.25 17.76 -3.10
CA ILE A 67 6.65 17.88 -3.52
C ILE A 67 7.51 16.83 -2.80
N SER A 68 7.42 16.75 -1.48
CA SER A 68 8.19 15.78 -0.68
C SER A 68 7.82 14.34 -1.02
N GLY A 69 6.53 14.05 -1.23
CA GLY A 69 6.07 12.73 -1.64
C GLY A 69 6.56 12.33 -3.02
N THR A 70 6.46 13.23 -3.99
CA THR A 70 6.94 13.00 -5.36
C THR A 70 8.45 12.77 -5.40
N ALA A 71 9.22 13.56 -4.64
CA ALA A 71 10.68 13.37 -4.54
C ALA A 71 11.03 11.97 -4.05
N LEU A 72 10.36 11.45 -3.02
CA LEU A 72 10.58 10.10 -2.51
C LEU A 72 10.12 9.01 -3.50
N ASN A 73 9.05 9.24 -4.25
CA ASN A 73 8.59 8.33 -5.29
C ASN A 73 9.60 8.21 -6.44
N MET A 74 10.35 9.28 -6.74
CA MET A 74 11.44 9.25 -7.72
C MET A 74 12.73 8.66 -7.13
N PHE A 75 13.03 8.98 -5.89
CA PHE A 75 14.25 8.51 -5.22
C PHE A 75 14.25 6.99 -5.02
N ALA A 76 13.14 6.40 -4.57
CA ALA A 76 13.10 4.99 -4.20
C ALA A 76 13.46 4.02 -5.34
N PRO A 77 12.89 4.13 -6.55
CA PRO A 77 13.29 3.29 -7.68
C PRO A 77 14.75 3.50 -8.10
N ALA A 78 15.21 4.76 -8.13
CA ALA A 78 16.58 5.07 -8.49
C ALA A 78 17.58 4.46 -7.50
N PHE A 79 17.31 4.59 -6.20
CA PHE A 79 18.11 3.99 -5.14
C PHE A 79 18.10 2.46 -5.23
N ALA A 80 16.96 1.84 -5.45
CA ALA A 80 16.83 0.38 -5.57
C ALA A 80 17.64 -0.16 -6.76
N ILE A 81 17.52 0.48 -7.95
CA ILE A 81 18.28 0.09 -9.15
C ILE A 81 19.78 0.29 -8.94
N PHE A 82 20.18 1.44 -8.39
CA PHE A 82 21.58 1.73 -8.12
C PHE A 82 22.20 0.70 -7.18
N THR A 83 21.52 0.41 -6.08
CA THR A 83 22.00 -0.54 -5.07
C THR A 83 22.03 -1.97 -5.61
N ALA A 84 21.02 -2.40 -6.37
CA ALA A 84 21.01 -3.71 -7.00
C ALA A 84 22.21 -3.87 -7.96
N ARG A 85 22.50 -2.87 -8.78
CA ARG A 85 23.66 -2.87 -9.67
C ARG A 85 24.99 -2.94 -8.90
N MET A 86 25.11 -2.19 -7.82
CA MET A 86 26.34 -2.18 -7.00
C MET A 86 26.62 -3.53 -6.35
N ILE A 87 25.59 -4.25 -5.93
CA ILE A 87 25.75 -5.50 -5.18
C ILE A 87 25.75 -6.72 -6.09
N GLN A 88 24.90 -6.76 -7.11
CA GLN A 88 24.67 -7.94 -7.96
C GLN A 88 25.12 -7.74 -9.42
N GLY A 89 25.55 -6.54 -9.81
CA GLY A 89 25.94 -6.23 -11.19
C GLY A 89 24.78 -6.08 -12.17
N VAL A 90 23.53 -6.34 -11.72
CA VAL A 90 22.31 -6.29 -12.55
C VAL A 90 21.25 -5.40 -11.89
N GLN A 91 20.28 -4.93 -12.71
CA GLN A 91 19.22 -4.04 -12.22
C GLN A 91 18.08 -4.77 -11.50
N GLN A 92 17.99 -6.08 -11.66
CA GLN A 92 16.91 -6.92 -11.16
C GLN A 92 17.44 -7.84 -10.07
N ILE A 93 16.63 -8.03 -9.03
CA ILE A 93 16.91 -8.99 -7.97
C ILE A 93 16.00 -10.19 -8.18
N GLN A 94 16.58 -11.38 -8.36
CA GLN A 94 15.86 -12.63 -8.52
C GLN A 94 15.67 -13.32 -7.18
N PHE A 95 14.55 -14.01 -7.02
CA PHE A 95 14.30 -14.92 -5.90
C PHE A 95 13.56 -16.16 -6.40
N ASN A 96 13.85 -17.30 -5.77
CA ASN A 96 13.37 -18.60 -6.23
C ASN A 96 12.20 -19.13 -5.39
N ASP A 97 12.04 -18.66 -4.16
CA ASP A 97 10.99 -19.12 -3.26
C ASP A 97 9.65 -18.44 -3.59
N THR A 98 8.65 -19.21 -3.94
CA THR A 98 7.34 -18.70 -4.38
C THR A 98 6.38 -18.42 -3.23
N PHE A 99 6.65 -18.90 -2.01
CA PHE A 99 5.82 -18.74 -0.79
C PHE A 99 4.35 -19.15 -0.96
N HIS A 100 4.09 -19.98 -1.93
CA HIS A 100 2.78 -20.43 -2.29
C HIS A 100 2.33 -21.57 -1.37
N ILE A 101 1.06 -21.60 -1.00
CA ILE A 101 0.45 -22.68 -0.22
C ILE A 101 -0.51 -23.43 -1.14
N ASP A 102 -0.17 -24.66 -1.48
CA ASP A 102 -0.97 -25.50 -2.39
C ASP A 102 -2.37 -25.74 -1.82
N LYS A 103 -2.45 -26.05 -0.52
CA LYS A 103 -3.72 -26.31 0.16
C LYS A 103 -3.62 -26.03 1.65
N VAL A 104 -4.59 -25.31 2.18
CA VAL A 104 -4.74 -25.13 3.63
C VAL A 104 -5.41 -26.38 4.20
N PRO A 105 -4.81 -27.07 5.20
CA PRO A 105 -5.40 -28.25 5.82
C PRO A 105 -6.83 -27.97 6.32
N VAL A 106 -7.73 -28.95 6.15
CA VAL A 106 -9.14 -28.93 6.53
C VAL A 106 -9.98 -27.92 5.74
N LEU A 107 -9.58 -26.65 5.65
CA LEU A 107 -10.34 -25.61 4.93
C LEU A 107 -10.29 -25.79 3.41
N GLY A 108 -9.19 -26.31 2.88
CA GLY A 108 -9.04 -26.62 1.46
C GLY A 108 -9.87 -27.80 0.96
N ASP A 109 -10.50 -28.58 1.86
CA ASP A 109 -11.36 -29.72 1.52
C ASP A 109 -12.84 -29.34 1.36
N ILE A 110 -13.21 -28.10 1.72
CA ILE A 110 -14.59 -27.63 1.61
C ILE A 110 -14.92 -27.44 0.12
N PRO A 111 -15.96 -28.12 -0.41
CA PRO A 111 -16.36 -27.96 -1.80
C PRO A 111 -16.64 -26.50 -2.16
N VAL A 112 -16.17 -26.06 -3.33
CA VAL A 112 -16.31 -24.70 -3.87
C VAL A 112 -15.52 -23.64 -3.07
N LEU A 113 -15.73 -23.50 -1.76
CA LEU A 113 -15.04 -22.51 -0.92
C LEU A 113 -13.55 -22.86 -0.77
N GLY A 114 -13.21 -24.13 -0.67
CA GLY A 114 -11.82 -24.60 -0.62
C GLY A 114 -11.06 -24.21 -1.89
N ASP A 115 -11.67 -24.45 -3.05
CA ASP A 115 -11.05 -24.15 -4.34
C ASP A 115 -10.93 -22.64 -4.59
N MET A 116 -11.88 -21.84 -4.11
CA MET A 116 -11.88 -20.38 -4.32
C MET A 116 -10.92 -19.62 -3.39
N PHE A 117 -10.78 -20.08 -2.14
CA PHE A 117 -10.09 -19.28 -1.11
C PHE A 117 -8.92 -19.98 -0.43
N PHE A 118 -8.87 -21.33 -0.38
CA PHE A 118 -7.95 -22.09 0.46
C PHE A 118 -7.01 -23.01 -0.30
N LYS A 119 -7.09 -23.02 -1.64
CA LYS A 119 -6.12 -23.65 -2.53
C LYS A 119 -5.36 -22.61 -3.33
N ASN A 120 -4.11 -22.89 -3.64
CA ASN A 120 -3.24 -22.00 -4.42
C ASN A 120 -3.21 -20.57 -3.86
N CYS A 121 -3.01 -20.42 -2.57
CA CYS A 121 -3.13 -19.14 -1.87
C CYS A 121 -1.80 -18.68 -1.23
N TYR A 122 -1.74 -17.39 -0.92
CA TYR A 122 -0.63 -16.77 -0.20
C TYR A 122 -1.09 -16.37 1.20
N ILE A 123 -0.28 -16.62 2.23
CA ILE A 123 -0.57 -16.21 3.61
C ILE A 123 -0.73 -14.68 3.72
N THR A 124 -0.06 -13.96 2.84
CA THR A 124 -0.12 -12.49 2.77
C THR A 124 -1.53 -11.95 2.48
N THR A 125 -2.37 -12.70 1.77
CA THR A 125 -3.77 -12.33 1.50
C THR A 125 -4.57 -12.27 2.81
N TYR A 126 -4.46 -13.30 3.64
CA TYR A 126 -5.16 -13.35 4.94
C TYR A 126 -4.60 -12.33 5.93
N LEU A 127 -3.28 -12.15 5.91
CA LEU A 127 -2.63 -11.11 6.70
C LEU A 127 -3.12 -9.71 6.30
N GLY A 128 -3.29 -9.45 5.01
CA GLY A 128 -3.84 -8.19 4.50
C GLY A 128 -5.27 -7.93 5.01
N ILE A 129 -6.13 -8.95 4.98
CA ILE A 129 -7.49 -8.86 5.52
C ILE A 129 -7.46 -8.59 7.03
N LEU A 130 -6.62 -9.32 7.77
CA LEU A 130 -6.45 -9.13 9.21
C LEU A 130 -5.98 -7.71 9.54
N ILE A 131 -4.96 -7.22 8.84
CA ILE A 131 -4.45 -5.85 8.97
C ILE A 131 -5.56 -4.84 8.72
N PHE A 132 -6.36 -5.03 7.69
CA PHE A 132 -7.49 -4.14 7.39
C PHE A 132 -8.51 -4.11 8.54
N ILE A 133 -8.89 -5.26 9.08
CA ILE A 133 -9.84 -5.36 10.20
C ILE A 133 -9.28 -4.65 11.44
N VAL A 134 -8.02 -4.93 11.78
CA VAL A 134 -7.33 -4.31 12.92
C VAL A 134 -7.23 -2.79 12.73
N ALA A 135 -6.81 -2.31 11.56
CA ALA A 135 -6.71 -0.89 11.25
C ALA A 135 -8.09 -0.20 11.34
N ALA A 136 -9.14 -0.81 10.79
CA ALA A 136 -10.49 -0.28 10.86
C ALA A 136 -10.99 -0.21 12.32
N PHE A 137 -10.69 -1.22 13.14
CA PHE A 137 -11.01 -1.22 14.58
C PHE A 137 -10.25 -0.13 15.33
N VAL A 138 -8.93 -0.03 15.11
CA VAL A 138 -8.06 0.98 15.74
C VAL A 138 -8.55 2.38 15.44
N ILE A 139 -8.82 2.69 14.15
CA ILE A 139 -9.26 4.03 13.73
C ILE A 139 -10.65 4.36 14.30
N LYS A 140 -11.59 3.39 14.35
CA LYS A 140 -12.99 3.67 14.75
C LYS A 140 -13.24 3.57 16.24
N ARG A 141 -12.55 2.67 16.96
CA ARG A 141 -12.91 2.25 18.31
C ARG A 141 -11.86 2.56 19.39
N THR A 142 -10.67 3.08 19.03
CA THR A 142 -9.62 3.36 20.04
C THR A 142 -9.43 4.85 20.29
N ARG A 143 -8.82 5.17 21.45
CA ARG A 143 -8.42 6.54 21.82
C ARG A 143 -7.40 7.11 20.84
N PHE A 144 -6.49 6.26 20.30
CA PHE A 144 -5.53 6.65 19.29
C PHE A 144 -6.22 7.07 17.99
N GLY A 145 -7.15 6.26 17.47
CA GLY A 145 -7.93 6.59 16.28
C GLY A 145 -8.76 7.86 16.43
N LEU A 146 -9.32 8.11 17.61
CA LEU A 146 -10.05 9.34 17.90
C LEU A 146 -9.12 10.56 17.81
N ARG A 147 -7.95 10.52 18.46
CA ARG A 147 -6.95 11.59 18.43
C ARG A 147 -6.42 11.83 17.01
N LEU A 148 -6.17 10.73 16.26
CA LEU A 148 -5.71 10.80 14.88
C LEU A 148 -6.70 11.54 13.98
N ARG A 149 -8.00 11.23 14.10
CA ARG A 149 -9.07 11.92 13.35
C ARG A 149 -9.23 13.37 13.78
N ALA A 150 -9.19 13.66 15.08
CA ALA A 150 -9.25 15.03 15.60
C ALA A 150 -8.11 15.89 15.05
N CYS A 151 -6.87 15.38 15.01
CA CYS A 151 -5.72 16.06 14.41
C CYS A 151 -5.86 16.28 12.89
N GLY A 152 -6.66 15.46 12.20
CA GLY A 152 -6.96 15.62 10.78
C GLY A 152 -8.06 16.64 10.52
N GLU A 153 -9.06 16.75 11.41
CA GLU A 153 -10.16 17.69 11.24
C GLU A 153 -9.80 19.10 11.75
N HIS A 154 -9.31 19.20 12.97
CA HIS A 154 -9.01 20.49 13.60
C HIS A 154 -7.82 20.36 14.56
N PRO A 155 -6.57 20.46 14.06
CA PRO A 155 -5.37 20.24 14.86
C PRO A 155 -5.25 21.25 16.03
N GLY A 156 -5.65 22.51 15.83
CA GLY A 156 -5.66 23.52 16.90
C GLY A 156 -6.61 23.16 18.06
N ALA A 157 -7.80 22.66 17.78
CA ALA A 157 -8.72 22.19 18.80
C ALA A 157 -8.20 20.93 19.51
N ALA A 158 -7.52 20.03 18.82
CA ALA A 158 -6.88 18.86 19.42
C ALA A 158 -5.74 19.28 20.37
N ASP A 159 -4.93 20.28 19.97
CA ASP A 159 -3.85 20.81 20.82
C ASP A 159 -4.39 21.50 22.09
N SER A 160 -5.50 22.26 21.98
CA SER A 160 -6.08 22.97 23.13
C SER A 160 -6.60 22.03 24.25
N VAL A 161 -6.95 20.77 23.91
CA VAL A 161 -7.32 19.74 24.88
C VAL A 161 -6.15 18.83 25.28
N GLY A 162 -4.91 19.24 24.99
CA GLY A 162 -3.68 18.57 25.43
C GLY A 162 -3.21 17.42 24.53
N VAL A 163 -3.75 17.27 23.32
CA VAL A 163 -3.26 16.27 22.36
C VAL A 163 -2.00 16.79 21.66
N ASN A 164 -0.91 16.04 21.75
CA ASN A 164 0.31 16.38 21.00
C ASN A 164 0.13 16.06 19.51
N VAL A 165 -0.25 17.09 18.73
CA VAL A 165 -0.54 16.96 17.30
C VAL A 165 0.66 16.44 16.50
N VAL A 166 1.88 16.90 16.81
CA VAL A 166 3.10 16.49 16.12
C VAL A 166 3.33 14.98 16.30
N LYS A 167 3.28 14.47 17.53
CA LYS A 167 3.46 13.03 17.80
C LYS A 167 2.40 12.18 17.09
N ILE A 168 1.15 12.63 17.09
CA ILE A 168 0.06 11.90 16.43
C ILE A 168 0.22 11.89 14.91
N ARG A 169 0.64 13.01 14.30
CA ARG A 169 0.92 13.09 12.86
C ARG A 169 2.09 12.16 12.48
N TYR A 170 3.19 12.18 13.24
CA TYR A 170 4.30 11.25 13.05
C TYR A 170 3.86 9.78 13.13
N ALA A 171 3.13 9.41 14.17
CA ALA A 171 2.61 8.05 14.32
C ALA A 171 1.74 7.63 13.13
N GLY A 172 0.88 8.53 12.63
CA GLY A 172 0.05 8.27 11.45
C GLY A 172 0.87 8.01 10.18
N VAL A 173 1.91 8.81 9.93
CA VAL A 173 2.78 8.65 8.75
C VAL A 173 3.64 7.39 8.88
N ILE A 174 4.22 7.11 10.05
CA ILE A 174 5.03 5.90 10.29
C ILE A 174 4.19 4.63 10.09
N ILE A 175 2.97 4.58 10.66
CA ILE A 175 2.07 3.44 10.47
C ILE A 175 1.72 3.27 8.98
N SER A 176 1.44 4.37 8.28
CA SER A 176 1.24 4.34 6.82
C SER A 176 2.47 3.81 6.08
N GLY A 177 3.67 4.20 6.51
CA GLY A 177 4.93 3.71 5.96
C GLY A 177 5.16 2.22 6.20
N VAL A 178 4.91 1.74 7.41
CA VAL A 178 4.97 0.31 7.76
C VAL A 178 4.04 -0.50 6.85
N LEU A 179 2.79 -0.08 6.75
CA LEU A 179 1.79 -0.77 5.93
C LEU A 179 2.10 -0.66 4.42
N GLY A 180 2.61 0.50 3.98
CA GLY A 180 3.04 0.71 2.60
C GLY A 180 4.21 -0.20 2.21
N GLY A 181 5.23 -0.30 3.07
CA GLY A 181 6.36 -1.21 2.85
C GLY A 181 5.91 -2.67 2.74
N ILE A 182 5.08 -3.15 3.67
CA ILE A 182 4.48 -4.49 3.62
C ILE A 182 3.67 -4.67 2.33
N GLY A 183 2.87 -3.68 1.95
CA GLY A 183 2.07 -3.71 0.72
C GLY A 183 2.93 -3.86 -0.53
N GLY A 184 4.11 -3.25 -0.59
CA GLY A 184 5.06 -3.41 -1.69
C GLY A 184 5.57 -4.85 -1.82
N LEU A 185 5.99 -5.47 -0.72
CA LEU A 185 6.41 -6.88 -0.71
C LEU A 185 5.26 -7.82 -1.11
N VAL A 186 4.08 -7.62 -0.51
CA VAL A 186 2.87 -8.42 -0.78
C VAL A 186 2.46 -8.36 -2.25
N PHE A 187 2.69 -7.24 -2.91
CA PHE A 187 2.44 -7.10 -4.34
C PHE A 187 3.44 -7.89 -5.18
N VAL A 188 4.74 -7.80 -4.88
CA VAL A 188 5.79 -8.39 -5.73
C VAL A 188 5.79 -9.93 -5.67
N ILE A 189 5.65 -10.52 -4.48
CA ILE A 189 5.73 -11.98 -4.29
C ILE A 189 4.82 -12.78 -5.24
N PRO A 190 3.51 -12.49 -5.40
CA PRO A 190 2.65 -13.26 -6.28
C PRO A 190 2.73 -12.85 -7.75
N THR A 191 3.35 -11.71 -8.07
CA THR A 191 3.32 -11.17 -9.43
C THR A 191 4.57 -11.44 -10.25
N SER A 192 5.71 -11.66 -9.60
CA SER A 192 6.98 -11.85 -10.30
C SER A 192 8.00 -12.55 -9.41
N THR A 193 8.90 -13.30 -10.03
CA THR A 193 10.12 -13.84 -9.41
C THR A 193 11.33 -12.91 -9.58
N ASN A 194 11.13 -11.79 -10.30
CA ASN A 194 12.15 -10.78 -10.55
C ASN A 194 11.67 -9.41 -10.12
N PHE A 195 12.35 -8.79 -9.19
CA PHE A 195 12.05 -7.41 -8.79
C PHE A 195 12.87 -6.41 -9.61
N ASN A 196 12.18 -5.51 -10.29
CA ASN A 196 12.74 -4.48 -11.16
C ASN A 196 12.53 -3.04 -10.65
N ALA A 197 12.54 -2.86 -9.33
CA ALA A 197 12.31 -1.58 -8.66
C ALA A 197 10.97 -0.89 -9.00
N SER A 198 9.93 -1.67 -9.26
CA SER A 198 8.60 -1.17 -9.57
C SER A 198 7.52 -1.95 -8.83
N VAL A 199 6.51 -1.25 -8.38
CA VAL A 199 5.25 -1.84 -7.85
C VAL A 199 4.06 -1.48 -8.73
N ALA A 200 4.32 -1.22 -10.01
CA ALA A 200 3.33 -1.03 -11.07
C ALA A 200 2.22 0.00 -10.77
N GLY A 201 2.54 1.06 -10.00
CA GLY A 201 1.59 2.13 -9.67
C GLY A 201 0.58 1.77 -8.58
N TYR A 202 0.75 0.67 -7.86
CA TYR A 202 -0.20 0.26 -6.81
C TYR A 202 -0.23 1.19 -5.61
N GLY A 203 0.84 1.95 -5.34
CA GLY A 203 0.82 3.01 -4.32
C GLY A 203 -0.11 4.17 -4.72
N PHE A 204 -0.06 4.60 -5.98
CA PHE A 204 -1.00 5.60 -6.50
C PHE A 204 -2.44 5.05 -6.56
N LEU A 205 -2.61 3.79 -6.93
CA LEU A 205 -3.92 3.13 -6.89
C LEU A 205 -4.48 3.08 -5.47
N ALA A 206 -3.67 2.85 -4.45
CA ALA A 206 -4.10 2.86 -3.05
C ALA A 206 -4.58 4.26 -2.61
N ILE A 207 -3.93 5.33 -3.06
CA ILE A 207 -4.40 6.71 -2.83
C ILE A 207 -5.74 6.92 -3.55
N ALA A 208 -5.88 6.47 -4.79
CA ALA A 208 -7.16 6.53 -5.50
C ALA A 208 -8.26 5.78 -4.72
N VAL A 209 -8.01 4.55 -4.27
CA VAL A 209 -8.94 3.76 -3.44
C VAL A 209 -9.34 4.50 -2.16
N LEU A 210 -8.41 5.22 -1.50
CA LEU A 210 -8.70 6.05 -0.33
C LEU A 210 -9.69 7.19 -0.67
N ILE A 211 -9.42 7.92 -1.75
CA ILE A 211 -10.26 9.03 -2.23
C ILE A 211 -11.67 8.52 -2.58
N PHE A 212 -11.76 7.42 -3.33
CA PHE A 212 -13.03 6.76 -3.67
C PHE A 212 -13.78 6.27 -2.43
N GLY A 213 -13.05 5.71 -1.48
CA GLY A 213 -13.59 5.28 -0.19
C GLY A 213 -13.97 6.43 0.73
N GLN A 214 -13.70 7.70 0.32
CA GLN A 214 -14.03 8.90 1.09
C GLN A 214 -13.60 8.81 2.56
N TRP A 215 -12.38 8.32 2.81
CA TRP A 215 -11.80 8.14 4.15
C TRP A 215 -12.65 7.27 5.10
N ARG A 216 -13.63 6.52 4.58
CA ARG A 216 -14.49 5.60 5.35
C ARG A 216 -14.07 4.15 5.11
N SER A 217 -13.67 3.41 6.14
CA SER A 217 -13.13 2.04 6.03
C SER A 217 -14.03 1.10 5.20
N ASN A 218 -15.34 1.13 5.41
CA ASN A 218 -16.27 0.26 4.66
C ASN A 218 -16.30 0.61 3.16
N LYS A 219 -16.28 1.92 2.82
CA LYS A 219 -16.25 2.36 1.42
C LYS A 219 -14.88 2.10 0.79
N ILE A 220 -13.79 2.22 1.56
CA ILE A 220 -12.42 1.87 1.12
C ILE A 220 -12.37 0.39 0.74
N LEU A 221 -12.96 -0.50 1.55
CA LEU A 221 -13.02 -1.93 1.22
C LEU A 221 -13.77 -2.17 -0.09
N MET A 222 -14.94 -1.55 -0.28
CA MET A 222 -15.70 -1.67 -1.52
C MET A 222 -14.92 -1.13 -2.72
N ALA A 223 -14.26 0.02 -2.58
CA ALA A 223 -13.41 0.60 -3.61
C ALA A 223 -12.23 -0.31 -3.94
N ALA A 224 -11.55 -0.87 -2.93
CA ALA A 224 -10.46 -1.82 -3.14
C ALA A 224 -10.91 -3.07 -3.91
N PHE A 225 -12.08 -3.60 -3.57
CA PHE A 225 -12.69 -4.74 -4.29
C PHE A 225 -13.01 -4.38 -5.75
N PHE A 226 -13.63 -3.22 -5.97
CA PHE A 226 -13.94 -2.73 -7.30
C PHE A 226 -12.70 -2.59 -8.18
N PHE A 227 -11.67 -1.89 -7.68
CA PHE A 227 -10.41 -1.73 -8.43
C PHE A 227 -9.65 -3.04 -8.60
N GLY A 228 -9.71 -3.93 -7.61
CA GLY A 228 -9.14 -5.28 -7.70
C GLY A 228 -9.78 -6.08 -8.84
N ILE A 229 -11.10 -6.09 -8.94
CA ILE A 229 -11.83 -6.74 -10.04
C ILE A 229 -11.45 -6.12 -11.39
N MET A 230 -11.44 -4.79 -11.49
CA MET A 230 -11.07 -4.10 -12.73
C MET A 230 -9.64 -4.43 -13.19
N LYS A 231 -8.69 -4.45 -12.24
CA LYS A 231 -7.29 -4.83 -12.52
C LYS A 231 -7.17 -6.29 -12.94
N THR A 232 -7.89 -7.20 -12.28
CA THR A 232 -7.89 -8.63 -12.62
C THR A 232 -8.48 -8.85 -14.01
N LEU A 233 -9.61 -8.22 -14.34
CA LEU A 233 -10.20 -8.27 -15.68
C LEU A 233 -9.22 -7.75 -16.74
N ALA A 234 -8.57 -6.62 -16.46
CA ALA A 234 -7.57 -6.04 -17.35
C ALA A 234 -6.33 -6.91 -17.55
N SER A 235 -5.98 -7.76 -16.60
CA SER A 235 -4.84 -8.66 -16.68
C SER A 235 -5.21 -10.04 -17.26
N ALA A 236 -6.41 -10.54 -16.94
CA ALA A 236 -6.85 -11.88 -17.29
C ALA A 236 -7.77 -11.93 -18.53
N TYR A 237 -7.97 -10.83 -19.25
CA TYR A 237 -8.86 -10.79 -20.42
C TYR A 237 -8.56 -11.87 -21.46
N SER A 238 -7.28 -12.21 -21.68
CA SER A 238 -6.85 -13.23 -22.64
C SER A 238 -7.19 -14.68 -22.20
N ALA A 239 -7.39 -14.89 -20.90
CA ALA A 239 -7.78 -16.18 -20.33
C ALA A 239 -9.31 -16.39 -20.32
N ILE A 240 -10.10 -15.32 -20.51
CA ILE A 240 -11.57 -15.37 -20.52
C ILE A 240 -12.04 -15.50 -21.98
N PRO A 241 -12.61 -16.66 -22.39
CA PRO A 241 -12.96 -16.91 -23.80
C PRO A 241 -13.88 -15.86 -24.40
N VAL A 242 -14.86 -15.37 -23.64
CA VAL A 242 -15.82 -14.33 -24.07
C VAL A 242 -15.12 -12.99 -24.35
N LEU A 243 -14.18 -12.59 -23.51
CA LEU A 243 -13.45 -11.32 -23.70
C LEU A 243 -12.44 -11.44 -24.85
N LYS A 244 -11.82 -12.60 -25.00
CA LYS A 244 -10.86 -12.85 -26.09
C LYS A 244 -11.51 -12.86 -27.47
N SER A 245 -12.80 -13.24 -27.58
CA SER A 245 -13.54 -13.28 -28.86
C SER A 245 -14.00 -11.90 -29.34
N LEU A 246 -13.95 -10.88 -28.49
CA LEU A 246 -14.30 -9.50 -28.87
C LEU A 246 -13.18 -8.87 -29.72
N PRO A 247 -13.50 -8.15 -30.79
CA PRO A 247 -12.51 -7.45 -31.63
C PRO A 247 -12.02 -6.15 -30.96
N ILE A 248 -11.55 -6.26 -29.71
CA ILE A 248 -11.10 -5.14 -28.90
C ILE A 248 -9.58 -5.28 -28.71
N PRO A 249 -8.78 -4.24 -29.03
CA PRO A 249 -7.34 -4.25 -28.79
C PRO A 249 -6.99 -4.45 -27.30
N ASN A 250 -5.90 -5.16 -27.04
CA ASN A 250 -5.42 -5.46 -25.69
C ASN A 250 -5.22 -4.22 -24.82
N GLU A 251 -4.83 -3.12 -25.43
CA GLU A 251 -4.58 -1.83 -24.79
C GLU A 251 -5.86 -1.25 -24.17
N VAL A 252 -7.01 -1.47 -24.78
CA VAL A 252 -8.30 -1.00 -24.27
C VAL A 252 -8.65 -1.73 -22.96
N TYR A 253 -8.40 -3.04 -22.85
CA TYR A 253 -8.60 -3.76 -21.60
C TYR A 253 -7.72 -3.21 -20.47
N LYS A 254 -6.46 -2.86 -20.76
CA LYS A 254 -5.55 -2.24 -19.80
C LYS A 254 -5.99 -0.84 -19.36
N MET A 255 -6.78 -0.15 -20.18
CA MET A 255 -7.34 1.17 -19.86
C MET A 255 -8.56 1.11 -18.94
N ILE A 256 -9.23 -0.04 -18.80
CA ILE A 256 -10.46 -0.19 -18.00
C ILE A 256 -10.33 0.40 -16.59
N PRO A 257 -9.29 0.08 -15.78
CA PRO A 257 -9.18 0.65 -14.43
C PRO A 257 -9.06 2.18 -14.43
N TYR A 258 -8.37 2.74 -15.42
CA TYR A 258 -8.16 4.20 -15.53
C TYR A 258 -9.45 4.91 -15.96
N ILE A 259 -10.16 4.35 -16.94
CA ILE A 259 -11.47 4.88 -17.38
C ILE A 259 -12.48 4.79 -16.22
N ALA A 260 -12.55 3.66 -15.52
CA ALA A 260 -13.40 3.50 -14.35
C ALA A 260 -13.08 4.55 -13.28
N THR A 261 -11.78 4.85 -13.06
CA THR A 261 -11.34 5.91 -12.15
C THR A 261 -11.92 7.27 -12.55
N LEU A 262 -11.76 7.66 -13.81
CA LEU A 262 -12.25 8.95 -14.31
C LEU A 262 -13.78 9.07 -14.18
N VAL A 263 -14.51 8.02 -14.57
CA VAL A 263 -15.97 7.98 -14.48
C VAL A 263 -16.43 8.17 -13.02
N VAL A 264 -15.87 7.38 -12.10
CA VAL A 264 -16.28 7.47 -10.70
C VAL A 264 -15.86 8.80 -10.07
N LEU A 265 -14.69 9.36 -10.40
CA LEU A 265 -14.28 10.72 -9.96
C LEU A 265 -15.27 11.79 -10.42
N ALA A 266 -15.78 11.72 -11.65
CA ALA A 266 -16.76 12.67 -12.16
C ALA A 266 -18.05 12.70 -11.31
N PHE A 267 -18.47 11.54 -10.79
CA PHE A 267 -19.65 11.44 -9.93
C PHE A 267 -19.38 11.76 -8.45
N LEU A 268 -18.20 11.45 -7.93
CA LEU A 268 -17.88 11.59 -6.51
C LEU A 268 -17.21 12.91 -6.13
N SER A 269 -16.74 13.69 -7.09
CA SER A 269 -15.96 14.93 -6.83
C SER A 269 -16.69 15.96 -5.98
N LYS A 270 -18.02 16.02 -6.04
CA LYS A 270 -18.86 16.99 -5.30
C LYS A 270 -19.04 16.63 -3.80
N ALA A 271 -18.65 15.44 -3.34
CA ALA A 271 -18.96 14.93 -2.00
C ALA A 271 -17.71 14.46 -1.23
N SER A 272 -16.57 15.11 -1.45
CA SER A 272 -15.34 14.74 -0.73
C SER A 272 -15.51 14.88 0.78
N GLN A 273 -15.14 13.83 1.53
CA GLN A 273 -15.11 13.79 2.99
C GLN A 273 -13.66 13.75 3.52
N ALA A 274 -12.75 14.39 2.78
CA ALA A 274 -11.38 14.56 3.24
C ALA A 274 -11.34 15.32 4.57
N PRO A 275 -10.41 14.97 5.48
CA PRO A 275 -10.19 15.74 6.69
C PRO A 275 -9.86 17.20 6.37
N ARG A 276 -10.44 18.16 7.10
CA ARG A 276 -10.30 19.60 6.79
C ARG A 276 -8.86 20.12 6.82
N ALA A 277 -8.01 19.55 7.68
CA ALA A 277 -6.60 19.91 7.78
C ALA A 277 -5.68 19.00 6.93
N GLU A 278 -6.23 18.27 5.96
CA GLU A 278 -5.45 17.43 5.06
C GLU A 278 -4.55 18.27 4.16
N GLY A 279 -3.26 17.91 4.12
CA GLY A 279 -2.26 18.66 3.34
C GLY A 279 -1.81 19.98 3.96
N ILE A 280 -2.44 20.43 5.06
CA ILE A 280 -2.13 21.72 5.69
C ILE A 280 -1.10 21.50 6.81
N PRO A 281 0.06 22.19 6.75
CA PRO A 281 1.01 22.18 7.85
C PRO A 281 0.39 22.71 9.13
N TYR A 282 0.71 22.07 10.26
CA TYR A 282 0.26 22.56 11.57
C TYR A 282 1.29 23.51 12.18
N ASP A 283 0.86 24.70 12.53
CA ASP A 283 1.65 25.68 13.28
C ASP A 283 1.00 25.99 14.62
N LYS A 284 1.73 25.73 15.72
CA LYS A 284 1.25 26.00 17.07
C LYS A 284 1.15 27.51 17.37
N GLY A 285 1.91 28.33 16.66
CA GLY A 285 1.95 29.80 16.82
C GLY A 285 0.87 30.56 16.04
N SER A 286 0.24 29.94 15.04
CA SER A 286 -0.81 30.57 14.22
C SER A 286 -2.19 30.37 14.85
N ARG A 287 -2.47 31.04 15.96
CA ARG A 287 -3.81 31.12 16.56
C ARG A 287 -4.52 32.38 16.09
#